data_313a210d2498429cef39a8fa91301fc0
#
_entry.id   313a210d2498429cef39a8fa91301fc0
#
_cell.length_a   1.000
_cell.length_b   1.000
_cell.length_c   1.000
_cell.angle_alpha   90.00
_cell.angle_beta   90.00
_cell.angle_gamma   90.00
#
_symmetry.space_group_name_H-M   'P 1'
#
loop_
_entity.id
_entity.type
_entity.pdbx_description
1 polymer ?
#
loop_
_entity_poly.entity_id
_entity_poly.type
_entity_poly.pdbx_seq_one_letter_code
_entity_poly.pdbx_strand_id
1 'polypeptide(L)'
;MKSIYKKGAALAAAALMTVAFAGCGGGDKSASKGPKDTLTVGITNFADSLEPTDNYFGWQVMRYGVGECLVHFDSKMNAEPWIAESWKVSDDKMSWTFKIKDIKFSNGTPVTGEAVKKSIERTFAKAPRAKAMFELDHITADGQNVTIYTKKPIATLPGMLGDPLFIIVDVDSDGKVDFAKQGPIGTGPYMVKSFSKAKCELDANPNYYAAVPFKHLVINTIDDPNTRAMALQKGEIDIAVNVAAGDLALFQDKNKFNISSISSIRDVLARMNVKEGKPLADKRVRQALLRSLDRETYAKVLLKDTFIAGGPMLPPSLDYDFDGLMKAYPDKYNAESAKKLLEEAGWKDSDGDGFVDKDGKNLELDFIFYSGRAELPLYAEATQSDAKKVGIKINLKNVDYNVLDGIGVRGEYDLLISNILTEQAGDPEVFVNQYWKTNVDGSNPQNGSGYSNPEYDALSDQLASEFDPAKRRDIIIKMEKIVQDDAATLIFGYPQTNMVSNKSVQNANIYPCDYYWVTKDITPAK
;
A
#
# COMPACT_ATOMS: atom_id res chain seq x y z
N MET A 1 -10.24 -52.54 -40.69
CA MET A 1 -10.57 -52.69 -42.13
C MET A 1 -10.52 -51.32 -42.78
N LYS A 2 -9.56 -51.18 -43.69
CA LYS A 2 -9.57 -50.45 -44.99
C LYS A 2 -10.13 -49.02 -44.96
N SER A 3 -9.28 -47.99 -45.12
CA SER A 3 -8.78 -47.49 -46.43
C SER A 3 -9.85 -46.59 -47.09
N ILE A 4 -9.61 -45.40 -47.62
CA ILE A 4 -8.72 -45.01 -48.73
C ILE A 4 -8.74 -43.46 -48.88
N TYR A 5 -7.60 -42.91 -49.20
CA TYR A 5 -7.25 -41.64 -49.82
C TYR A 5 -8.26 -41.02 -50.82
N LYS A 6 -8.33 -39.69 -50.86
CA LYS A 6 -8.11 -39.00 -52.15
C LYS A 6 -7.58 -37.56 -51.94
N LYS A 7 -6.51 -37.29 -52.69
CA LYS A 7 -5.85 -36.00 -52.91
C LYS A 7 -6.71 -35.11 -53.83
N GLY A 8 -6.59 -33.81 -53.63
CA GLY A 8 -7.02 -32.82 -54.60
C GLY A 8 -6.21 -31.54 -54.43
N ALA A 9 -5.22 -31.33 -55.28
CA ALA A 9 -4.40 -30.13 -55.42
C ALA A 9 -5.05 -29.14 -56.39
N ALA A 10 -4.96 -27.85 -56.12
CA ALA A 10 -4.99 -26.75 -57.13
C ALA A 10 -4.36 -25.51 -56.44
N LEU A 11 -3.15 -25.16 -56.73
CA LEU A 11 -2.57 -24.19 -57.66
C LEU A 11 -3.11 -22.74 -57.47
N ALA A 12 -2.29 -21.96 -56.86
CA ALA A 12 -1.52 -20.75 -57.28
C ALA A 12 -2.28 -19.55 -57.90
N ALA A 13 -2.12 -18.40 -57.28
CA ALA A 13 -1.85 -17.14 -57.99
C ALA A 13 -1.09 -16.20 -57.03
N ALA A 14 0.24 -16.13 -57.24
CA ALA A 14 1.09 -15.08 -56.73
C ALA A 14 0.95 -13.85 -57.64
N ALA A 15 0.53 -12.72 -57.09
CA ALA A 15 0.65 -11.43 -57.75
C ALA A 15 1.79 -10.63 -57.08
N LEU A 16 2.94 -10.64 -57.75
CA LEU A 16 4.04 -9.71 -57.48
C LEU A 16 3.62 -8.30 -57.90
N MET A 17 3.60 -7.39 -56.95
CA MET A 17 3.75 -5.95 -57.27
C MET A 17 5.12 -5.51 -56.82
N THR A 18 6.03 -5.43 -57.77
CA THR A 18 7.30 -4.68 -57.69
C THR A 18 6.98 -3.20 -57.78
N VAL A 19 7.25 -2.45 -56.71
CA VAL A 19 7.35 -0.99 -56.77
C VAL A 19 8.83 -0.60 -56.72
N ALA A 20 9.25 0.09 -57.77
CA ALA A 20 10.59 0.53 -58.02
C ALA A 20 11.12 1.46 -56.92
N PHE A 21 12.33 1.16 -56.45
CA PHE A 21 13.17 2.11 -55.73
C PHE A 21 13.73 3.14 -56.74
N ALA A 22 13.24 4.38 -56.64
CA ALA A 22 13.97 5.53 -57.17
C ALA A 22 14.75 6.14 -56.00
N GLY A 23 16.05 5.96 -56.00
CA GLY A 23 16.93 6.62 -55.05
C GLY A 23 17.06 8.10 -55.37
N CYS A 24 17.01 8.94 -54.35
CA CYS A 24 17.67 10.25 -54.33
C CYS A 24 18.26 10.43 -52.92
N GLY A 25 19.54 10.52 -52.85
CA GLY A 25 20.28 10.84 -51.65
C GLY A 25 20.07 12.27 -51.19
N GLY A 26 20.27 12.49 -49.92
CA GLY A 26 20.49 13.86 -49.42
C GLY A 26 19.94 14.09 -48.02
N GLY A 27 20.80 14.16 -47.04
CA GLY A 27 20.61 14.99 -45.85
C GLY A 27 19.97 14.30 -44.65
N ASP A 28 20.78 13.87 -43.72
CA ASP A 28 20.46 13.78 -42.31
C ASP A 28 19.83 15.11 -41.82
N LYS A 29 18.52 15.20 -41.91
CA LYS A 29 17.78 16.11 -41.06
C LYS A 29 17.27 15.24 -39.89
N SER A 30 17.95 15.30 -38.78
CA SER A 30 17.35 14.95 -37.49
C SER A 30 16.10 15.83 -37.36
N ALA A 31 14.97 15.29 -37.78
CA ALA A 31 13.68 15.86 -37.43
C ALA A 31 13.65 15.89 -35.90
N SER A 32 13.71 17.06 -35.31
CA SER A 32 13.40 17.25 -33.91
C SER A 32 12.00 16.69 -33.74
N LYS A 33 11.92 15.46 -33.18
CA LYS A 33 10.64 14.91 -32.73
C LYS A 33 10.11 15.94 -31.75
N GLY A 34 8.97 16.54 -32.05
CA GLY A 34 8.26 17.38 -31.09
C GLY A 34 8.06 16.66 -29.76
N PRO A 35 7.65 17.38 -28.71
CA PRO A 35 7.44 16.77 -27.40
C PRO A 35 6.53 15.55 -27.53
N LYS A 36 6.85 14.50 -26.80
CA LYS A 36 6.09 13.24 -26.80
C LYS A 36 4.66 13.49 -26.32
N ASP A 37 3.67 13.19 -27.14
CA ASP A 37 2.24 13.43 -26.83
C ASP A 37 1.59 12.29 -26.04
N THR A 38 2.18 11.10 -26.02
CA THR A 38 1.63 9.89 -25.39
C THR A 38 2.55 9.38 -24.30
N LEU A 39 2.00 9.15 -23.10
CA LEU A 39 2.65 8.43 -22.01
C LEU A 39 2.17 6.97 -22.01
N THR A 40 3.10 6.02 -21.91
CA THR A 40 2.80 4.59 -21.82
C THR A 40 3.29 4.02 -20.49
N VAL A 41 2.39 3.38 -19.74
CA VAL A 41 2.68 2.84 -18.39
C VAL A 41 2.37 1.35 -18.35
N GLY A 42 3.31 0.54 -17.87
CA GLY A 42 3.13 -0.89 -17.61
C GLY A 42 2.83 -1.14 -16.15
N ILE A 43 1.75 -1.85 -15.88
CA ILE A 43 1.27 -2.17 -14.52
C ILE A 43 0.93 -3.65 -14.38
N THR A 44 0.72 -4.11 -13.14
CA THR A 44 0.01 -5.35 -12.84
C THR A 44 -1.48 -5.05 -12.72
N ASN A 45 -2.33 -5.89 -13.29
CA ASN A 45 -3.78 -5.71 -13.15
C ASN A 45 -4.24 -5.99 -11.73
N PHE A 46 -5.21 -5.19 -11.31
CA PHE A 46 -5.77 -5.30 -9.97
C PHE A 46 -7.30 -5.17 -9.99
N ALA A 47 -7.87 -4.53 -11.02
CA ALA A 47 -9.30 -4.24 -11.08
C ALA A 47 -9.94 -4.68 -12.40
N ASP A 48 -11.13 -5.24 -12.29
CA ASP A 48 -11.97 -5.64 -13.41
C ASP A 48 -13.01 -4.57 -13.78
N SER A 49 -13.05 -3.48 -13.03
CA SER A 49 -14.03 -2.40 -13.11
C SER A 49 -13.38 -1.07 -12.76
N LEU A 50 -13.96 0.03 -13.24
CA LEU A 50 -13.60 1.40 -12.87
C LEU A 50 -14.68 2.08 -12.00
N GLU A 51 -15.63 1.31 -11.44
CA GLU A 51 -16.59 1.82 -10.44
C GLU A 51 -15.85 2.03 -9.10
N PRO A 52 -15.64 3.27 -8.65
CA PRO A 52 -14.79 3.54 -7.49
C PRO A 52 -15.35 3.00 -6.17
N THR A 53 -16.66 2.75 -6.10
CA THR A 53 -17.32 2.25 -4.88
C THR A 53 -17.30 0.73 -4.75
N ASP A 54 -16.87 0.01 -5.80
CA ASP A 54 -16.75 -1.44 -5.79
C ASP A 54 -15.39 -1.86 -5.19
N ASN A 55 -15.40 -2.69 -4.16
CA ASN A 55 -14.17 -3.20 -3.52
C ASN A 55 -13.14 -2.09 -3.25
N TYR A 56 -11.95 -2.20 -3.88
CA TYR A 56 -10.86 -1.22 -3.84
C TYR A 56 -10.62 -0.58 -5.22
N PHE A 57 -11.60 -0.62 -6.14
CA PHE A 57 -11.38 -0.19 -7.53
C PHE A 57 -11.22 1.33 -7.69
N GLY A 58 -11.61 2.12 -6.70
CA GLY A 58 -11.24 3.53 -6.61
C GLY A 58 -9.73 3.76 -6.71
N TRP A 59 -8.91 2.83 -6.19
CA TRP A 59 -7.45 2.90 -6.33
C TRP A 59 -7.02 2.91 -7.80
N GLN A 60 -7.66 2.08 -8.64
CA GLN A 60 -7.35 2.03 -10.06
C GLN A 60 -7.73 3.34 -10.76
N VAL A 61 -8.89 3.90 -10.42
CA VAL A 61 -9.37 5.18 -10.95
C VAL A 61 -8.41 6.32 -10.61
N MET A 62 -7.91 6.35 -9.37
CA MET A 62 -6.94 7.35 -8.92
C MET A 62 -5.57 7.14 -9.55
N ARG A 63 -5.07 5.91 -9.62
CA ARG A 63 -3.78 5.54 -10.24
C ARG A 63 -3.71 5.94 -11.72
N TYR A 64 -4.85 5.92 -12.41
CA TYR A 64 -4.96 6.33 -13.82
C TYR A 64 -5.11 7.85 -14.00
N GLY A 65 -5.18 8.61 -12.90
CA GLY A 65 -5.38 10.05 -12.94
C GLY A 65 -6.78 10.48 -13.44
N VAL A 66 -7.80 9.65 -13.21
CA VAL A 66 -9.19 9.93 -13.61
C VAL A 66 -9.96 10.64 -12.49
N GLY A 67 -9.72 10.25 -11.24
CA GLY A 67 -10.44 10.78 -10.08
C GLY A 67 -9.50 11.35 -9.03
N GLU A 68 -9.99 12.34 -8.30
CA GLU A 68 -9.32 13.00 -7.19
C GLU A 68 -10.23 13.02 -5.97
N CYS A 69 -9.64 13.09 -4.77
CA CYS A 69 -10.32 13.21 -3.48
C CYS A 69 -10.31 14.65 -2.96
N LEU A 70 -10.97 14.93 -1.84
CA LEU A 70 -10.92 16.24 -1.20
C LEU A 70 -9.50 16.62 -0.77
N VAL A 71 -8.74 15.64 -0.29
CA VAL A 71 -7.33 15.80 0.12
C VAL A 71 -6.47 14.77 -0.61
N HIS A 72 -5.18 15.05 -0.73
CA HIS A 72 -4.16 14.09 -1.13
C HIS A 72 -3.12 13.93 -0.03
N PHE A 73 -2.22 12.96 -0.19
CA PHE A 73 -1.12 12.74 0.75
C PHE A 73 0.21 13.15 0.13
N ASP A 74 1.04 13.79 0.94
CA ASP A 74 2.43 14.07 0.57
C ASP A 74 3.31 12.80 0.67
N SER A 75 4.62 12.95 0.47
CA SER A 75 5.59 11.85 0.56
C SER A 75 5.81 11.32 1.99
N LYS A 76 5.18 11.93 2.99
CA LYS A 76 5.19 11.54 4.40
C LYS A 76 3.79 11.17 4.92
N MET A 77 2.83 11.04 4.00
CA MET A 77 1.43 10.73 4.28
C MET A 77 0.67 11.83 5.05
N ASN A 78 1.16 13.06 5.09
CA ASN A 78 0.39 14.16 5.61
C ASN A 78 -0.73 14.53 4.64
N ALA A 79 -1.94 14.77 5.17
CA ALA A 79 -3.07 15.21 4.37
C ALA A 79 -2.89 16.66 3.91
N GLU A 80 -2.94 16.88 2.60
CA GLU A 80 -2.78 18.19 1.97
C GLU A 80 -4.00 18.55 1.10
N PRO A 81 -4.24 19.87 0.86
CA PRO A 81 -5.33 20.33 0.01
C PRO A 81 -5.28 19.78 -1.41
N TRP A 82 -6.38 19.15 -1.88
CA TRP A 82 -6.54 18.70 -3.28
C TRP A 82 -7.74 19.38 -3.94
N ILE A 83 -8.93 18.72 -4.02
CA ILE A 83 -10.18 19.38 -4.44
C ILE A 83 -10.64 20.40 -3.39
N ALA A 84 -10.49 20.06 -2.10
CA ALA A 84 -10.63 21.03 -1.04
C ALA A 84 -9.44 22.00 -1.03
N GLU A 85 -9.71 23.28 -0.94
CA GLU A 85 -8.74 24.36 -0.77
C GLU A 85 -8.23 24.43 0.67
N SER A 86 -9.15 24.16 1.62
CA SER A 86 -8.91 24.19 3.06
C SER A 86 -10.02 23.45 3.79
N TRP A 87 -9.80 23.16 5.07
CA TRP A 87 -10.83 22.61 5.95
C TRP A 87 -10.66 23.10 7.39
N LYS A 88 -11.74 23.01 8.14
CA LYS A 88 -11.75 23.34 9.58
C LYS A 88 -12.72 22.44 10.33
N VAL A 89 -12.36 22.10 11.56
CA VAL A 89 -13.26 21.39 12.49
C VAL A 89 -14.14 22.39 13.25
N SER A 90 -15.36 22.00 13.59
CA SER A 90 -16.25 22.77 14.49
C SER A 90 -15.74 22.78 15.93
N ASP A 91 -16.20 23.72 16.75
CA ASP A 91 -15.78 23.85 18.16
C ASP A 91 -16.16 22.60 18.99
N ASP A 92 -17.31 22.00 18.71
CA ASP A 92 -17.81 20.76 19.34
C ASP A 92 -17.15 19.49 18.78
N LYS A 93 -16.28 19.61 17.75
CA LYS A 93 -15.58 18.50 17.09
C LYS A 93 -16.46 17.50 16.34
N MET A 94 -17.75 17.80 16.17
CA MET A 94 -18.73 16.91 15.55
C MET A 94 -18.86 17.10 14.04
N SER A 95 -18.22 18.12 13.47
CA SER A 95 -18.25 18.34 12.02
C SER A 95 -16.97 18.96 11.48
N TRP A 96 -16.74 18.71 10.18
CA TRP A 96 -15.67 19.31 9.40
C TRP A 96 -16.26 20.04 8.19
N THR A 97 -15.87 21.30 8.00
CA THR A 97 -16.23 22.08 6.82
C THR A 97 -15.04 22.16 5.87
N PHE A 98 -15.26 21.75 4.63
CA PHE A 98 -14.29 21.82 3.53
C PHE A 98 -14.71 22.93 2.56
N LYS A 99 -13.77 23.79 2.19
CA LYS A 99 -13.94 24.78 1.13
C LYS A 99 -13.45 24.18 -0.18
N ILE A 100 -14.31 24.06 -1.17
CA ILE A 100 -14.05 23.44 -2.47
C ILE A 100 -13.47 24.48 -3.45
N LYS A 101 -12.45 24.10 -4.21
CA LYS A 101 -11.88 24.93 -5.29
C LYS A 101 -12.92 25.17 -6.39
N ASP A 102 -12.82 26.32 -7.06
CA ASP A 102 -13.61 26.59 -8.28
C ASP A 102 -12.99 25.83 -9.47
N ILE A 103 -13.40 24.59 -9.64
CA ILE A 103 -12.94 23.64 -10.67
C ILE A 103 -14.12 22.95 -11.33
N LYS A 104 -13.83 22.15 -12.39
CA LYS A 104 -14.85 21.44 -13.16
C LYS A 104 -14.58 19.95 -13.19
N PHE A 105 -15.63 19.17 -13.29
CA PHE A 105 -15.55 17.79 -13.76
C PHE A 105 -15.08 17.71 -15.21
N SER A 106 -14.66 16.54 -15.65
CA SER A 106 -14.16 16.32 -17.01
C SER A 106 -15.19 16.59 -18.10
N ASN A 107 -16.47 16.55 -17.81
CA ASN A 107 -17.55 16.93 -18.72
C ASN A 107 -17.87 18.45 -18.71
N GLY A 108 -17.14 19.26 -17.95
CA GLY A 108 -17.32 20.69 -17.83
C GLY A 108 -18.33 21.17 -16.79
N THR A 109 -19.02 20.25 -16.09
CA THR A 109 -19.93 20.58 -14.98
C THR A 109 -19.12 21.14 -13.80
N PRO A 110 -19.58 22.23 -13.12
CA PRO A 110 -18.88 22.77 -11.96
C PRO A 110 -18.85 21.80 -10.77
N VAL A 111 -17.72 21.75 -10.07
CA VAL A 111 -17.60 21.07 -8.78
C VAL A 111 -18.02 22.03 -7.68
N THR A 112 -19.21 21.85 -7.15
CA THR A 112 -19.80 22.65 -6.05
C THR A 112 -19.83 21.85 -4.75
N GLY A 113 -20.07 22.51 -3.63
CA GLY A 113 -20.32 21.82 -2.35
C GLY A 113 -21.45 20.78 -2.45
N GLU A 114 -22.52 21.10 -3.21
CA GLU A 114 -23.62 20.14 -3.44
C GLU A 114 -23.20 18.94 -4.29
N ALA A 115 -22.35 19.13 -5.31
CA ALA A 115 -21.80 18.02 -6.10
C ALA A 115 -20.92 17.10 -5.25
N VAL A 116 -20.08 17.67 -4.39
CA VAL A 116 -19.26 16.91 -3.42
C VAL A 116 -20.12 16.14 -2.44
N LYS A 117 -21.15 16.78 -1.86
CA LYS A 117 -22.13 16.14 -0.97
C LYS A 117 -22.75 14.92 -1.64
N LYS A 118 -23.34 15.08 -2.84
CA LYS A 118 -23.94 13.98 -3.61
C LYS A 118 -22.94 12.84 -3.82
N SER A 119 -21.68 13.15 -4.14
CA SER A 119 -20.64 12.15 -4.38
C SER A 119 -20.35 11.34 -3.12
N ILE A 120 -20.17 11.98 -1.97
CA ILE A 120 -19.91 11.29 -0.70
C ILE A 120 -21.14 10.47 -0.27
N GLU A 121 -22.35 11.03 -0.37
CA GLU A 121 -23.61 10.31 -0.06
C GLU A 121 -23.76 9.05 -0.94
N ARG A 122 -23.43 9.15 -2.26
CA ARG A 122 -23.39 7.99 -3.17
C ARG A 122 -22.43 6.93 -2.66
N THR A 123 -21.24 7.33 -2.23
CA THR A 123 -20.24 6.41 -1.67
C THR A 123 -20.78 5.67 -0.44
N PHE A 124 -21.42 6.38 0.49
CA PHE A 124 -22.05 5.75 1.66
C PHE A 124 -23.24 4.84 1.30
N ALA A 125 -23.96 5.16 0.23
CA ALA A 125 -25.08 4.33 -0.23
C ALA A 125 -24.60 3.03 -0.89
N LYS A 126 -23.53 3.08 -1.68
CA LYS A 126 -23.06 1.95 -2.50
C LYS A 126 -21.98 1.08 -1.80
N ALA A 127 -21.08 1.68 -1.01
CA ALA A 127 -19.93 1.00 -0.45
C ALA A 127 -20.08 0.70 1.05
N PRO A 128 -20.25 -0.55 1.48
CA PRO A 128 -20.27 -0.93 2.90
C PRO A 128 -18.99 -0.51 3.65
N ARG A 129 -17.84 -0.49 2.97
CA ARG A 129 -16.55 -0.07 3.53
C ARG A 129 -16.58 1.38 4.03
N ALA A 130 -17.30 2.30 3.38
CA ALA A 130 -17.43 3.67 3.83
C ALA A 130 -18.03 3.76 5.24
N LYS A 131 -19.07 2.95 5.51
CA LYS A 131 -19.73 2.88 6.83
C LYS A 131 -18.83 2.26 7.91
N ALA A 132 -17.90 1.41 7.50
CA ALA A 132 -16.91 0.83 8.43
C ALA A 132 -15.78 1.81 8.76
N MET A 133 -15.49 2.80 7.87
CA MET A 133 -14.46 3.80 8.13
C MET A 133 -14.90 4.83 9.16
N PHE A 134 -16.11 5.36 9.03
CA PHE A 134 -16.67 6.29 10.01
C PHE A 134 -18.21 6.36 9.97
N GLU A 135 -18.79 6.80 11.09
CA GLU A 135 -20.24 6.95 11.24
C GLU A 135 -20.67 8.36 10.80
N LEU A 136 -21.14 8.45 9.55
CA LEU A 136 -21.73 9.67 9.01
C LEU A 136 -23.08 9.94 9.69
N ASP A 137 -23.31 11.19 10.11
CA ASP A 137 -24.64 11.65 10.51
C ASP A 137 -25.37 12.24 9.29
N HIS A 138 -24.93 13.39 8.78
CA HIS A 138 -25.46 14.01 7.58
C HIS A 138 -24.42 14.93 6.93
N ILE A 139 -24.72 15.44 5.74
CA ILE A 139 -23.87 16.38 5.00
C ILE A 139 -24.73 17.58 4.59
N THR A 140 -24.17 18.79 4.77
CA THR A 140 -24.77 20.02 4.26
C THR A 140 -23.85 20.71 3.26
N ALA A 141 -24.42 21.48 2.34
CA ALA A 141 -23.65 22.25 1.36
C ALA A 141 -24.20 23.68 1.27
N ASP A 142 -23.29 24.64 1.11
CA ASP A 142 -23.60 26.05 0.87
C ASP A 142 -22.54 26.65 -0.07
N GLY A 143 -22.92 26.88 -1.32
CA GLY A 143 -22.03 27.33 -2.38
C GLY A 143 -20.85 26.36 -2.58
N GLN A 144 -19.64 26.82 -2.31
CA GLN A 144 -18.43 26.01 -2.37
C GLN A 144 -18.04 25.36 -1.04
N ASN A 145 -18.86 25.46 -0.01
CA ASN A 145 -18.59 24.79 1.25
C ASN A 145 -19.41 23.51 1.37
N VAL A 146 -18.78 22.45 1.86
CA VAL A 146 -19.42 21.21 2.26
C VAL A 146 -19.07 20.92 3.72
N THR A 147 -20.08 20.66 4.55
CA THR A 147 -19.89 20.31 5.95
C THR A 147 -20.36 18.89 6.20
N ILE A 148 -19.46 18.07 6.72
CA ILE A 148 -19.68 16.65 7.03
C ILE A 148 -19.84 16.54 8.55
N TYR A 149 -21.00 16.08 9.00
CA TYR A 149 -21.33 15.84 10.40
C TYR A 149 -21.15 14.35 10.72
N THR A 150 -20.51 14.06 11.84
CA THR A 150 -20.26 12.70 12.30
C THR A 150 -20.95 12.42 13.63
N LYS A 151 -21.28 11.15 13.92
CA LYS A 151 -21.96 10.79 15.17
C LYS A 151 -21.08 10.86 16.40
N LYS A 152 -19.77 10.94 16.20
CA LYS A 152 -18.75 11.10 17.25
C LYS A 152 -17.60 11.96 16.71
N PRO A 153 -16.82 12.62 17.57
CA PRO A 153 -15.63 13.36 17.15
C PRO A 153 -14.63 12.45 16.39
N ILE A 154 -14.13 12.93 15.24
CA ILE A 154 -13.14 12.19 14.42
C ILE A 154 -12.06 13.18 13.97
N ALA A 155 -10.90 13.09 14.59
CA ALA A 155 -9.77 13.96 14.27
C ALA A 155 -9.19 13.70 12.87
N THR A 156 -9.24 12.45 12.42
CA THR A 156 -8.63 11.96 11.17
C THR A 156 -9.55 12.03 9.96
N LEU A 157 -10.76 12.61 10.08
CA LEU A 157 -11.73 12.69 8.99
C LEU A 157 -11.17 13.29 7.68
N PRO A 158 -10.36 14.38 7.70
CA PRO A 158 -9.79 14.91 6.47
C PRO A 158 -8.95 13.86 5.72
N GLY A 159 -8.08 13.14 6.42
CA GLY A 159 -7.29 12.07 5.84
C GLY A 159 -8.14 10.89 5.34
N MET A 160 -9.18 10.48 6.07
CA MET A 160 -10.11 9.43 5.61
C MET A 160 -10.74 9.77 4.26
N LEU A 161 -10.99 11.05 3.99
CA LEU A 161 -11.53 11.54 2.71
C LEU A 161 -10.46 11.65 1.61
N GLY A 162 -9.23 11.26 1.88
CA GLY A 162 -8.15 11.03 0.91
C GLY A 162 -8.07 9.59 0.41
N ASP A 163 -8.78 8.63 1.05
CA ASP A 163 -8.88 7.26 0.54
C ASP A 163 -9.57 7.25 -0.83
N PRO A 164 -9.05 6.53 -1.82
CA PRO A 164 -9.63 6.44 -3.17
C PRO A 164 -11.09 5.99 -3.24
N LEU A 165 -11.64 5.46 -2.15
CA LEU A 165 -13.08 5.20 -2.03
C LEU A 165 -13.90 6.49 -2.14
N PHE A 166 -13.37 7.63 -1.68
CA PHE A 166 -14.02 8.93 -1.65
C PHE A 166 -13.64 9.84 -2.83
N ILE A 167 -13.25 9.24 -3.97
CA ILE A 167 -13.09 9.98 -5.23
C ILE A 167 -14.38 10.76 -5.53
N ILE A 168 -14.23 12.05 -5.83
CA ILE A 168 -15.36 12.92 -6.16
C ILE A 168 -15.73 12.71 -7.63
N VAL A 169 -16.98 12.31 -7.85
CA VAL A 169 -17.56 12.04 -9.18
C VAL A 169 -18.81 12.87 -9.43
N ASP A 170 -19.09 13.15 -10.71
CA ASP A 170 -20.35 13.74 -11.12
C ASP A 170 -21.47 12.70 -11.04
N VAL A 171 -22.22 12.72 -9.93
CA VAL A 171 -23.32 11.77 -9.66
C VAL A 171 -24.47 11.92 -10.65
N ASP A 172 -24.68 13.11 -11.21
CA ASP A 172 -25.75 13.34 -12.20
C ASP A 172 -25.45 12.66 -13.54
N SER A 173 -24.23 12.15 -13.74
CA SER A 173 -23.82 11.29 -14.84
C SER A 173 -24.00 9.78 -14.56
N ASP A 174 -24.21 9.39 -13.29
CA ASP A 174 -24.43 7.97 -12.91
C ASP A 174 -25.68 7.42 -13.61
N GLY A 175 -25.58 6.22 -14.18
CA GLY A 175 -26.63 5.62 -14.99
C GLY A 175 -26.71 6.13 -16.45
N LYS A 176 -26.08 7.25 -16.80
CA LYS A 176 -25.87 7.71 -18.19
C LYS A 176 -24.53 7.22 -18.73
N VAL A 177 -23.55 7.12 -17.87
CA VAL A 177 -22.20 6.57 -18.10
C VAL A 177 -22.06 5.30 -17.26
N ASP A 178 -21.66 4.21 -17.87
CA ASP A 178 -21.32 2.97 -17.15
C ASP A 178 -19.93 3.14 -16.49
N PHE A 179 -19.90 3.57 -15.22
CA PHE A 179 -18.65 3.82 -14.50
C PHE A 179 -17.75 2.57 -14.46
N ALA A 180 -18.32 1.37 -14.42
CA ALA A 180 -17.53 0.15 -14.38
C ALA A 180 -16.71 -0.07 -15.67
N LYS A 181 -17.24 0.35 -16.83
CA LYS A 181 -16.61 0.12 -18.14
C LYS A 181 -16.00 1.37 -18.76
N GLN A 182 -16.57 2.53 -18.48
CA GLN A 182 -16.19 3.78 -19.13
C GLN A 182 -15.42 4.71 -18.17
N GLY A 183 -15.31 4.33 -16.88
CA GLY A 183 -14.80 5.18 -15.82
C GLY A 183 -15.77 6.27 -15.41
N PRO A 184 -15.62 6.80 -14.19
CA PRO A 184 -16.47 7.90 -13.70
C PRO A 184 -16.12 9.22 -14.40
N ILE A 185 -17.08 10.14 -14.42
CA ILE A 185 -16.85 11.55 -14.72
C ILE A 185 -16.20 12.16 -13.46
N GLY A 186 -14.89 12.23 -13.45
CA GLY A 186 -14.09 12.70 -12.31
C GLY A 186 -13.48 14.08 -12.56
N THR A 187 -12.57 14.49 -11.68
CA THR A 187 -11.89 15.79 -11.71
C THR A 187 -10.43 15.68 -12.15
N GLY A 188 -9.93 14.47 -12.37
CA GLY A 188 -8.51 14.21 -12.64
C GLY A 188 -8.02 14.70 -14.00
N PRO A 189 -6.68 14.65 -14.23
CA PRO A 189 -6.06 15.12 -15.47
C PRO A 189 -6.42 14.30 -16.72
N TYR A 190 -6.95 13.09 -16.56
CA TYR A 190 -7.28 12.20 -17.69
C TYR A 190 -8.72 11.71 -17.62
N MET A 191 -9.28 11.38 -18.80
CA MET A 191 -10.58 10.80 -19.02
C MET A 191 -10.44 9.46 -19.72
N VAL A 192 -11.21 8.46 -19.29
CA VAL A 192 -11.20 7.14 -19.93
C VAL A 192 -11.80 7.23 -21.33
N LYS A 193 -11.06 6.73 -22.32
CA LYS A 193 -11.51 6.57 -23.69
C LYS A 193 -11.95 5.14 -23.97
N SER A 194 -11.18 4.18 -23.47
CA SER A 194 -11.50 2.76 -23.55
C SER A 194 -10.87 2.00 -22.39
N PHE A 195 -11.57 0.99 -21.87
CA PHE A 195 -11.07 0.14 -20.79
C PHE A 195 -11.31 -1.33 -21.08
N SER A 196 -10.28 -2.12 -20.85
CA SER A 196 -10.31 -3.58 -20.78
C SER A 196 -9.31 -4.06 -19.73
N LYS A 197 -9.38 -5.34 -19.33
CA LYS A 197 -8.39 -5.93 -18.40
C LYS A 197 -6.94 -5.81 -18.88
N ALA A 198 -6.71 -5.83 -20.19
CA ALA A 198 -5.37 -5.78 -20.77
C ALA A 198 -4.86 -4.35 -21.00
N LYS A 199 -5.77 -3.38 -21.17
CA LYS A 199 -5.39 -2.04 -21.58
C LYS A 199 -6.45 -1.02 -21.20
N CYS A 200 -6.00 0.16 -20.73
CA CYS A 200 -6.82 1.36 -20.63
C CYS A 200 -6.20 2.48 -21.47
N GLU A 201 -6.99 3.08 -22.34
CA GLU A 201 -6.62 4.28 -23.12
C GLU A 201 -7.36 5.48 -22.55
N LEU A 202 -6.63 6.58 -22.35
CA LEU A 202 -7.16 7.80 -21.77
C LEU A 202 -6.71 9.00 -22.61
N ASP A 203 -7.55 10.03 -22.65
CA ASP A 203 -7.25 11.32 -23.24
C ASP A 203 -7.15 12.39 -22.15
N ALA A 204 -6.36 13.43 -22.39
CA ALA A 204 -6.25 14.56 -21.47
C ALA A 204 -7.60 15.22 -21.22
N ASN A 205 -7.89 15.55 -19.97
CA ASN A 205 -9.08 16.27 -19.57
C ASN A 205 -8.98 17.76 -19.96
N PRO A 206 -9.78 18.26 -20.91
CA PRO A 206 -9.71 19.64 -21.35
C PRO A 206 -10.21 20.65 -20.31
N ASN A 207 -10.93 20.18 -19.30
CA ASN A 207 -11.48 20.99 -18.21
C ASN A 207 -10.65 20.91 -16.93
N TYR A 208 -9.47 20.25 -16.98
CA TYR A 208 -8.59 20.16 -15.83
C TYR A 208 -8.06 21.53 -15.42
N TYR A 209 -7.98 21.78 -14.14
CA TYR A 209 -7.61 23.09 -13.57
C TYR A 209 -6.11 23.45 -13.69
N ALA A 210 -5.30 22.54 -14.26
CA ALA A 210 -3.87 22.73 -14.51
C ALA A 210 -3.49 22.19 -15.89
N ALA A 211 -2.26 22.44 -16.33
CA ALA A 211 -1.75 21.85 -17.57
C ALA A 211 -1.64 20.34 -17.48
N VAL A 212 -2.11 19.62 -18.50
CA VAL A 212 -1.93 18.18 -18.66
C VAL A 212 -0.81 17.94 -19.66
N PRO A 213 0.34 17.40 -19.25
CA PRO A 213 1.54 17.36 -20.09
C PRO A 213 1.45 16.42 -21.30
N PHE A 214 0.72 15.33 -21.21
CA PHE A 214 0.51 14.36 -22.28
C PHE A 214 -0.93 14.42 -22.77
N LYS A 215 -1.13 14.42 -24.11
CA LYS A 215 -2.48 14.39 -24.70
C LYS A 215 -3.17 13.04 -24.54
N HIS A 216 -2.36 11.97 -24.53
CA HIS A 216 -2.82 10.61 -24.46
C HIS A 216 -2.04 9.85 -23.38
N LEU A 217 -2.75 8.95 -22.68
CA LEU A 217 -2.18 8.02 -21.72
C LEU A 217 -2.62 6.61 -22.09
N VAL A 218 -1.69 5.68 -22.09
CA VAL A 218 -1.94 4.27 -22.34
C VAL A 218 -1.41 3.46 -21.15
N ILE A 219 -2.31 2.80 -20.44
CA ILE A 219 -1.97 1.87 -19.36
C ILE A 219 -2.04 0.45 -19.93
N ASN A 220 -0.92 -0.24 -19.92
CA ASN A 220 -0.82 -1.63 -20.35
C ASN A 220 -0.73 -2.55 -19.12
N THR A 221 -1.62 -3.52 -19.04
CA THR A 221 -1.53 -4.58 -18.04
C THR A 221 -0.52 -5.63 -18.51
N ILE A 222 0.58 -5.74 -17.76
CA ILE A 222 1.65 -6.72 -17.99
C ILE A 222 1.93 -7.39 -16.65
N ASP A 223 1.23 -8.47 -16.36
CA ASP A 223 1.25 -9.10 -15.02
C ASP A 223 2.60 -9.75 -14.70
N ASP A 224 3.23 -10.38 -15.69
CA ASP A 224 4.56 -10.94 -15.50
C ASP A 224 5.61 -9.81 -15.31
N PRO A 225 6.32 -9.76 -14.17
CA PRO A 225 7.24 -8.67 -13.86
C PRO A 225 8.44 -8.62 -14.80
N ASN A 226 8.95 -9.77 -15.26
CA ASN A 226 10.09 -9.80 -16.17
C ASN A 226 9.70 -9.26 -17.54
N THR A 227 8.52 -9.64 -18.05
CA THR A 227 7.97 -9.11 -19.31
C THR A 227 7.78 -7.60 -19.22
N ARG A 228 7.29 -7.09 -18.08
CA ARG A 228 7.09 -5.65 -17.85
C ARG A 228 8.44 -4.91 -17.82
N ALA A 229 9.46 -5.46 -17.15
CA ALA A 229 10.81 -4.91 -17.14
C ALA A 229 11.42 -4.90 -18.56
N MET A 230 11.27 -5.97 -19.33
CA MET A 230 11.74 -6.03 -20.72
C MET A 230 11.03 -5.04 -21.64
N ALA A 231 9.73 -4.82 -21.48
CA ALA A 231 8.98 -3.82 -22.24
C ALA A 231 9.52 -2.40 -22.00
N LEU A 232 9.85 -2.06 -20.74
CA LEU A 232 10.50 -0.80 -20.41
C LEU A 232 11.90 -0.70 -21.04
N GLN A 233 12.69 -1.76 -20.93
CA GLN A 233 14.06 -1.79 -21.47
C GLN A 233 14.09 -1.59 -23.00
N LYS A 234 13.10 -2.12 -23.72
CA LYS A 234 12.94 -1.96 -25.17
C LYS A 234 12.30 -0.62 -25.57
N GLY A 235 11.78 0.16 -24.60
CA GLY A 235 11.07 1.42 -24.87
C GLY A 235 9.63 1.21 -25.39
N GLU A 236 9.04 0.03 -25.20
CA GLU A 236 7.64 -0.25 -25.52
C GLU A 236 6.69 0.43 -24.52
N ILE A 237 7.17 0.64 -23.29
CA ILE A 237 6.53 1.46 -22.27
C ILE A 237 7.52 2.50 -21.73
N ASP A 238 7.01 3.59 -21.16
CA ASP A 238 7.82 4.68 -20.60
C ASP A 238 8.07 4.52 -19.11
N ILE A 239 7.10 3.92 -18.42
CA ILE A 239 7.11 3.70 -16.98
C ILE A 239 6.72 2.24 -16.70
N ALA A 240 7.46 1.59 -15.81
CA ALA A 240 7.08 0.32 -15.20
C ALA A 240 6.89 0.53 -13.70
N VAL A 241 5.73 0.14 -13.16
CA VAL A 241 5.42 0.19 -11.72
C VAL A 241 5.70 -1.18 -11.11
N ASN A 242 6.28 -1.19 -9.91
CA ASN A 242 6.63 -2.40 -9.16
C ASN A 242 7.49 -3.38 -9.97
N VAL A 243 8.67 -2.90 -10.40
CA VAL A 243 9.70 -3.75 -11.00
C VAL A 243 10.27 -4.69 -9.95
N ALA A 244 10.40 -5.97 -10.29
CA ALA A 244 10.93 -6.97 -9.37
C ALA A 244 12.39 -6.66 -8.97
N ALA A 245 12.76 -6.99 -7.74
CA ALA A 245 14.11 -6.75 -7.19
C ALA A 245 15.22 -7.27 -8.10
N GLY A 246 15.04 -8.49 -8.64
CA GLY A 246 16.03 -9.11 -9.55
C GLY A 246 16.25 -8.33 -10.83
N ASP A 247 15.22 -7.58 -11.28
CA ASP A 247 15.25 -6.84 -12.54
C ASP A 247 15.72 -5.38 -12.38
N LEU A 248 15.73 -4.83 -11.15
CA LEU A 248 16.21 -3.46 -10.91
C LEU A 248 17.66 -3.25 -11.36
N ALA A 249 18.47 -4.32 -11.36
CA ALA A 249 19.84 -4.28 -11.87
C ALA A 249 19.91 -3.90 -13.37
N LEU A 250 18.87 -4.16 -14.16
CA LEU A 250 18.78 -3.82 -15.59
C LEU A 250 18.68 -2.30 -15.84
N PHE A 251 18.34 -1.53 -14.82
CA PHE A 251 18.01 -0.11 -14.93
C PHE A 251 19.02 0.81 -14.22
N GLN A 252 20.22 0.31 -13.92
CA GLN A 252 21.26 1.09 -13.21
C GLN A 252 21.94 2.16 -14.09
N ASP A 253 21.78 2.12 -15.42
CA ASP A 253 22.27 3.18 -16.31
C ASP A 253 21.43 4.45 -16.16
N LYS A 254 21.93 5.36 -15.30
CA LYS A 254 21.27 6.63 -14.99
C LYS A 254 21.11 7.58 -16.19
N ASN A 255 21.78 7.32 -17.32
CA ASN A 255 21.59 8.08 -18.55
C ASN A 255 20.35 7.63 -19.34
N LYS A 256 19.85 6.40 -19.08
CA LYS A 256 18.70 5.82 -19.77
C LYS A 256 17.46 5.73 -18.91
N PHE A 257 17.64 5.53 -17.60
CA PHE A 257 16.54 5.25 -16.68
C PHE A 257 16.60 6.10 -15.43
N ASN A 258 15.43 6.28 -14.80
CA ASN A 258 15.28 6.78 -13.44
C ASN A 258 14.58 5.70 -12.62
N ILE A 259 15.09 5.44 -11.41
CA ILE A 259 14.45 4.57 -10.42
C ILE A 259 13.97 5.48 -9.29
N SER A 260 12.65 5.52 -9.07
CA SER A 260 12.04 6.07 -7.86
C SER A 260 11.67 4.90 -6.95
N SER A 261 12.22 4.85 -5.76
CA SER A 261 11.94 3.80 -4.77
C SER A 261 11.75 4.45 -3.41
N ILE A 262 10.76 3.98 -2.67
CA ILE A 262 10.44 4.47 -1.33
C ILE A 262 9.90 3.32 -0.49
N SER A 263 10.08 3.39 0.84
CA SER A 263 9.33 2.52 1.74
C SER A 263 7.83 2.74 1.56
N SER A 264 7.07 1.66 1.44
CA SER A 264 5.62 1.77 1.45
C SER A 264 5.09 2.07 2.86
N ILE A 265 3.80 2.33 2.98
CA ILE A 265 3.10 2.45 4.27
C ILE A 265 2.76 1.08 4.89
N ARG A 266 3.52 0.05 4.56
CA ARG A 266 3.29 -1.30 5.08
C ARG A 266 4.45 -1.76 5.93
N ASP A 267 4.12 -2.63 6.86
CA ASP A 267 5.10 -3.48 7.52
C ASP A 267 4.78 -4.97 7.34
N VAL A 268 5.78 -5.79 7.62
CA VAL A 268 5.61 -7.22 7.85
C VAL A 268 5.86 -7.47 9.31
N LEU A 269 4.79 -7.73 10.05
CA LEU A 269 4.85 -8.00 11.48
C LEU A 269 4.39 -9.41 11.83
N ALA A 270 4.92 -9.96 12.92
CA ALA A 270 4.31 -11.08 13.61
C ALA A 270 3.75 -10.61 14.96
N ARG A 271 2.45 -10.83 15.14
CA ARG A 271 1.80 -10.72 16.43
C ARG A 271 2.27 -11.85 17.33
N MET A 272 2.62 -11.54 18.58
CA MET A 272 3.06 -12.51 19.59
C MET A 272 1.96 -12.74 20.61
N ASN A 273 1.60 -14.00 20.87
CA ASN A 273 0.61 -14.34 21.89
C ASN A 273 1.25 -14.28 23.29
N VAL A 274 0.87 -13.26 24.04
CA VAL A 274 1.44 -12.97 25.37
C VAL A 274 0.50 -13.34 26.52
N LYS A 275 -0.58 -14.09 26.24
CA LYS A 275 -1.51 -14.57 27.27
C LYS A 275 -0.80 -15.38 28.33
N GLU A 276 -1.31 -15.33 29.56
CA GLU A 276 -0.83 -16.14 30.66
C GLU A 276 -0.78 -17.64 30.29
N GLY A 277 0.28 -18.31 30.68
CA GLY A 277 0.53 -19.71 30.35
C GLY A 277 1.17 -19.96 28.97
N LYS A 278 1.30 -18.95 28.14
CA LYS A 278 2.04 -19.03 26.86
C LYS A 278 3.53 -18.75 27.07
N PRO A 279 4.42 -19.38 26.28
CA PRO A 279 5.87 -19.12 26.41
C PRO A 279 6.25 -17.65 26.22
N LEU A 280 5.56 -16.94 25.32
CA LEU A 280 5.79 -15.52 25.02
C LEU A 280 5.14 -14.57 26.05
N ALA A 281 4.51 -15.06 27.12
CA ALA A 281 4.08 -14.24 28.24
C ALA A 281 5.28 -13.60 28.97
N ASP A 282 6.40 -14.31 29.07
CA ASP A 282 7.65 -13.79 29.64
C ASP A 282 8.35 -12.87 28.63
N LYS A 283 8.52 -11.58 29.00
CA LYS A 283 9.20 -10.57 28.18
C LYS A 283 10.62 -10.99 27.78
N ARG A 284 11.34 -11.70 28.64
CA ARG A 284 12.72 -12.18 28.34
C ARG A 284 12.72 -13.18 27.19
N VAL A 285 11.69 -14.04 27.09
CA VAL A 285 11.54 -14.99 25.98
C VAL A 285 11.23 -14.23 24.68
N ARG A 286 10.37 -13.20 24.72
CA ARG A 286 10.11 -12.35 23.56
C ARG A 286 11.38 -11.64 23.08
N GLN A 287 12.13 -11.03 24.00
CA GLN A 287 13.40 -10.36 23.70
C GLN A 287 14.45 -11.35 23.16
N ALA A 288 14.50 -12.57 23.70
CA ALA A 288 15.38 -13.61 23.18
C ALA A 288 15.04 -13.97 21.73
N LEU A 289 13.75 -14.15 21.42
CA LEU A 289 13.30 -14.36 20.04
C LEU A 289 13.70 -13.20 19.12
N LEU A 290 13.40 -11.94 19.50
CA LEU A 290 13.74 -10.76 18.71
C LEU A 290 15.25 -10.66 18.43
N ARG A 291 16.08 -10.93 19.46
CA ARG A 291 17.55 -10.88 19.35
C ARG A 291 18.17 -12.07 18.62
N SER A 292 17.42 -13.15 18.42
CA SER A 292 17.89 -14.30 17.65
C SER A 292 17.82 -14.08 16.13
N LEU A 293 17.07 -13.09 15.64
CA LEU A 293 16.73 -12.92 14.23
C LEU A 293 17.58 -11.85 13.56
N ASP A 294 18.36 -12.21 12.53
CA ASP A 294 19.17 -11.29 11.73
C ASP A 294 18.34 -10.65 10.60
N ARG A 295 17.52 -9.67 10.98
CA ARG A 295 16.60 -8.97 10.06
C ARG A 295 17.33 -8.16 8.99
N GLU A 296 18.55 -7.71 9.24
CA GLU A 296 19.36 -7.02 8.22
C GLU A 296 19.79 -8.00 7.12
N THR A 297 20.24 -9.20 7.49
CA THR A 297 20.53 -10.26 6.52
C THR A 297 19.27 -10.69 5.76
N TYR A 298 18.11 -10.74 6.42
CA TYR A 298 16.85 -11.03 5.73
C TYR A 298 16.53 -9.99 4.66
N ALA A 299 16.58 -8.72 4.99
CA ALA A 299 16.31 -7.65 4.04
C ALA A 299 17.29 -7.67 2.86
N LYS A 300 18.58 -7.76 3.16
CA LYS A 300 19.65 -7.60 2.17
C LYS A 300 19.87 -8.85 1.31
N VAL A 301 19.93 -10.03 1.93
CA VAL A 301 20.32 -11.27 1.24
C VAL A 301 19.09 -12.05 0.78
N LEU A 302 18.14 -12.27 1.70
CA LEU A 302 16.96 -13.08 1.43
C LEU A 302 15.97 -12.35 0.49
N LEU A 303 15.72 -11.06 0.76
CA LEU A 303 14.77 -10.22 0.02
C LEU A 303 15.44 -9.25 -0.96
N LYS A 304 16.76 -9.33 -1.15
CA LYS A 304 17.52 -8.61 -2.19
C LYS A 304 17.26 -7.09 -2.18
N ASP A 305 17.30 -6.49 -0.99
CA ASP A 305 17.07 -5.05 -0.75
C ASP A 305 15.70 -4.52 -1.21
N THR A 306 14.69 -5.38 -1.37
CA THR A 306 13.29 -4.94 -1.59
C THR A 306 12.53 -4.62 -0.31
N PHE A 307 13.18 -4.84 0.83
CA PHE A 307 12.69 -4.50 2.16
C PHE A 307 13.77 -3.75 2.93
N ILE A 308 13.34 -2.88 3.82
CA ILE A 308 14.17 -2.30 4.87
C ILE A 308 14.02 -3.20 6.10
N ALA A 309 15.13 -3.45 6.82
CA ALA A 309 15.10 -4.28 8.03
C ALA A 309 14.20 -3.70 9.11
N GLY A 310 13.43 -4.57 9.78
CA GLY A 310 12.44 -4.18 10.77
C GLY A 310 13.04 -3.78 12.13
N GLY A 311 12.31 -2.94 12.82
CA GLY A 311 12.59 -2.43 14.16
C GLY A 311 11.35 -1.78 14.75
N PRO A 312 11.15 -0.46 14.58
CA PRO A 312 9.93 0.26 14.95
C PRO A 312 8.67 -0.31 14.30
N MET A 313 7.50 -0.08 14.89
CA MET A 313 6.24 -0.59 14.34
C MET A 313 5.71 0.22 13.15
N LEU A 314 6.14 1.47 12.99
CA LEU A 314 5.78 2.29 11.84
C LEU A 314 6.93 2.38 10.83
N PRO A 315 6.64 2.33 9.51
CA PRO A 315 7.67 2.34 8.47
C PRO A 315 8.36 3.71 8.33
N PRO A 316 9.60 3.76 7.78
CA PRO A 316 10.37 5.01 7.65
C PRO A 316 9.76 6.02 6.66
N SER A 317 8.76 5.63 5.88
CA SER A 317 7.99 6.54 5.01
C SER A 317 7.09 7.49 5.78
N LEU A 318 6.75 7.16 7.04
CA LEU A 318 5.90 7.99 7.90
C LEU A 318 6.76 8.89 8.79
N ASP A 319 6.21 10.04 9.21
CA ASP A 319 6.94 11.02 10.03
C ASP A 319 6.76 10.78 11.52
N TYR A 320 7.22 9.61 12.04
CA TYR A 320 7.11 9.21 13.45
C TYR A 320 8.46 8.87 14.08
N ASP A 321 9.49 9.68 13.79
CA ASP A 321 10.85 9.56 14.37
C ASP A 321 11.49 8.16 14.18
N PHE A 322 11.29 7.56 13.01
CA PHE A 322 11.81 6.23 12.72
C PHE A 322 13.31 6.07 13.05
N ASP A 323 14.13 7.03 12.63
CA ASP A 323 15.59 6.96 12.82
C ASP A 323 15.98 7.01 14.32
N GLY A 324 15.30 7.85 15.12
CA GLY A 324 15.50 7.93 16.56
C GLY A 324 15.12 6.63 17.26
N LEU A 325 13.94 6.08 16.93
CA LEU A 325 13.44 4.82 17.45
C LEU A 325 14.31 3.64 17.03
N MET A 326 14.74 3.57 15.76
CA MET A 326 15.64 2.52 15.27
C MET A 326 17.01 2.56 15.93
N LYS A 327 17.55 3.76 16.18
CA LYS A 327 18.80 3.93 16.93
C LYS A 327 18.68 3.41 18.35
N ALA A 328 17.55 3.70 19.00
CA ALA A 328 17.24 3.29 20.38
C ALA A 328 16.71 1.85 20.49
N TYR A 329 16.44 1.18 19.36
CA TYR A 329 15.81 -0.16 19.35
C TYR A 329 16.60 -1.15 20.20
N PRO A 330 15.98 -1.74 21.26
CA PRO A 330 16.72 -2.51 22.27
C PRO A 330 17.06 -3.92 21.81
N ASP A 331 16.25 -4.52 20.93
CA ASP A 331 16.30 -5.94 20.59
C ASP A 331 16.91 -6.17 19.20
N LYS A 332 18.12 -5.58 18.99
CA LYS A 332 18.94 -5.84 17.80
C LYS A 332 19.49 -7.26 17.84
N TYR A 333 19.79 -7.81 16.67
CA TYR A 333 20.37 -9.15 16.53
C TYR A 333 21.59 -9.35 17.42
N ASN A 334 21.50 -10.32 18.32
CA ASN A 334 22.58 -10.77 19.20
C ASN A 334 22.24 -12.15 19.78
N ALA A 335 22.67 -13.22 19.10
CA ALA A 335 22.36 -14.59 19.47
C ALA A 335 22.85 -14.97 20.87
N GLU A 336 24.01 -14.47 21.30
CA GLU A 336 24.53 -14.77 22.65
C GLU A 336 23.69 -14.10 23.75
N SER A 337 23.24 -12.87 23.50
CA SER A 337 22.28 -12.20 24.40
C SER A 337 20.94 -12.92 24.44
N ALA A 338 20.49 -13.48 23.32
CA ALA A 338 19.25 -14.26 23.26
C ALA A 338 19.35 -15.52 24.13
N LYS A 339 20.44 -16.29 24.03
CA LYS A 339 20.67 -17.47 24.88
C LYS A 339 20.67 -17.12 26.36
N LYS A 340 21.36 -16.02 26.74
CA LYS A 340 21.41 -15.56 28.12
C LYS A 340 20.01 -15.21 28.66
N LEU A 341 19.19 -14.53 27.88
CA LEU A 341 17.81 -14.21 28.28
C LEU A 341 16.93 -15.46 28.47
N LEU A 342 17.12 -16.49 27.63
CA LEU A 342 16.45 -17.78 27.81
C LEU A 342 16.86 -18.45 29.11
N GLU A 343 18.17 -18.48 29.42
CA GLU A 343 18.68 -19.01 30.69
C GLU A 343 18.12 -18.26 31.91
N GLU A 344 18.10 -16.91 31.86
CA GLU A 344 17.51 -16.06 32.89
C GLU A 344 15.99 -16.29 33.06
N ALA A 345 15.30 -16.68 32.00
CA ALA A 345 13.90 -17.06 32.02
C ALA A 345 13.66 -18.52 32.48
N GLY A 346 14.74 -19.28 32.75
CA GLY A 346 14.71 -20.65 33.21
C GLY A 346 14.61 -21.69 32.11
N TRP A 347 14.89 -21.31 30.86
CA TRP A 347 14.94 -22.25 29.74
C TRP A 347 16.39 -22.70 29.47
N LYS A 348 16.66 -24.02 29.48
CA LYS A 348 17.97 -24.62 29.24
C LYS A 348 17.81 -25.90 28.47
N ASP A 349 18.75 -26.24 27.61
CA ASP A 349 18.84 -27.56 26.98
C ASP A 349 19.36 -28.54 28.02
N SER A 350 18.45 -29.27 28.70
CA SER A 350 18.78 -30.16 29.80
C SER A 350 18.98 -31.60 29.36
N ASP A 351 18.46 -31.98 28.19
CA ASP A 351 18.55 -33.35 27.65
C ASP A 351 19.52 -33.49 26.45
N GLY A 352 20.03 -32.34 25.92
CA GLY A 352 21.03 -32.32 24.87
C GLY A 352 20.44 -32.50 23.46
N ASP A 353 19.13 -32.28 23.27
CA ASP A 353 18.48 -32.42 21.96
C ASP A 353 18.65 -31.19 21.06
N GLY A 354 19.28 -30.13 21.61
CA GLY A 354 19.56 -28.87 20.92
C GLY A 354 18.44 -27.83 21.02
N PHE A 355 17.40 -28.11 21.79
CA PHE A 355 16.35 -27.16 22.13
C PHE A 355 16.33 -26.89 23.64
N VAL A 356 16.00 -25.65 24.02
CA VAL A 356 15.88 -25.32 25.44
C VAL A 356 14.56 -25.82 25.99
N ASP A 357 14.60 -26.41 27.18
CA ASP A 357 13.44 -26.93 27.87
C ASP A 357 13.25 -26.30 29.26
N LYS A 358 12.03 -26.38 29.75
CA LYS A 358 11.65 -26.01 31.10
C LYS A 358 10.55 -26.97 31.59
N ASP A 359 10.74 -27.53 32.81
CA ASP A 359 9.83 -28.52 33.38
C ASP A 359 9.59 -29.70 32.42
N GLY A 360 10.63 -30.16 31.69
CA GLY A 360 10.61 -31.26 30.75
C GLY A 360 9.83 -30.99 29.44
N LYS A 361 9.63 -29.71 29.08
CA LYS A 361 8.97 -29.31 27.82
C LYS A 361 9.84 -28.34 27.04
N ASN A 362 10.11 -28.65 25.77
CA ASN A 362 10.84 -27.79 24.91
C ASN A 362 10.09 -26.46 24.70
N LEU A 363 10.87 -25.37 24.47
CA LEU A 363 10.33 -24.10 24.04
C LEU A 363 9.92 -24.22 22.57
N GLU A 364 8.65 -24.55 22.35
CA GLU A 364 8.04 -24.70 21.03
C GLU A 364 7.07 -23.58 20.77
N LEU A 365 7.15 -22.96 19.57
CA LEU A 365 6.26 -21.89 19.13
C LEU A 365 5.61 -22.26 17.80
N ASP A 366 4.30 -22.20 17.73
CA ASP A 366 3.53 -22.31 16.50
C ASP A 366 3.57 -20.99 15.73
N PHE A 367 4.19 -21.00 14.53
CA PHE A 367 4.30 -19.84 13.68
C PHE A 367 3.39 -19.96 12.46
N ILE A 368 2.31 -19.19 12.46
CA ILE A 368 1.28 -19.19 11.44
C ILE A 368 1.59 -18.16 10.38
N PHE A 369 1.54 -18.57 9.11
CA PHE A 369 1.72 -17.72 7.93
C PHE A 369 0.80 -18.16 6.78
N TYR A 370 0.73 -17.34 5.72
CA TYR A 370 0.03 -17.68 4.47
C TYR A 370 0.92 -17.40 3.26
N SER A 371 0.73 -18.15 2.17
CA SER A 371 1.63 -18.10 0.99
C SER A 371 1.23 -17.07 -0.06
N GLY A 372 0.14 -16.31 0.14
CA GLY A 372 -0.34 -15.32 -0.83
C GLY A 372 0.58 -14.12 -1.05
N ARG A 373 1.62 -13.99 -0.24
CA ARG A 373 2.70 -13.01 -0.36
C ARG A 373 4.04 -13.73 -0.26
N ALA A 374 4.89 -13.55 -1.26
CA ALA A 374 6.12 -14.32 -1.44
C ALA A 374 7.13 -14.17 -0.28
N GLU A 375 7.15 -13.02 0.38
CA GLU A 375 8.05 -12.74 1.50
C GLU A 375 7.71 -13.49 2.78
N LEU A 376 6.43 -13.83 3.03
CA LEU A 376 6.01 -14.41 4.32
C LEU A 376 6.55 -15.82 4.56
N PRO A 377 6.52 -16.76 3.59
CA PRO A 377 7.19 -18.05 3.75
C PRO A 377 8.70 -17.91 4.01
N LEU A 378 9.35 -16.97 3.30
CA LEU A 378 10.79 -16.73 3.46
C LEU A 378 11.14 -16.25 4.87
N TYR A 379 10.36 -15.31 5.42
CA TYR A 379 10.52 -14.87 6.81
C TYR A 379 10.25 -15.98 7.81
N ALA A 380 9.24 -16.81 7.57
CA ALA A 380 8.90 -17.93 8.46
C ALA A 380 10.02 -18.97 8.52
N GLU A 381 10.58 -19.38 7.37
CA GLU A 381 11.69 -20.31 7.27
C GLU A 381 12.99 -19.75 7.86
N ALA A 382 13.28 -18.47 7.61
CA ALA A 382 14.45 -17.80 8.19
C ALA A 382 14.34 -17.71 9.73
N THR A 383 13.15 -17.40 10.24
CA THR A 383 12.85 -17.39 11.69
C THR A 383 13.10 -18.77 12.30
N GLN A 384 12.60 -19.85 11.70
CA GLN A 384 12.82 -21.21 12.16
C GLN A 384 14.32 -21.55 12.22
N SER A 385 15.06 -21.18 11.17
CA SER A 385 16.50 -21.41 11.09
C SER A 385 17.28 -20.68 12.18
N ASP A 386 16.99 -19.39 12.39
CA ASP A 386 17.71 -18.56 13.35
C ASP A 386 17.32 -18.87 14.79
N ALA A 387 16.05 -19.04 15.09
CA ALA A 387 15.56 -19.41 16.40
C ALA A 387 16.14 -20.75 16.90
N LYS A 388 16.35 -21.72 16.00
CA LYS A 388 17.02 -22.99 16.30
C LYS A 388 18.43 -22.81 16.82
N LYS A 389 19.18 -21.79 16.34
CA LYS A 389 20.57 -21.54 16.79
C LYS A 389 20.69 -21.15 18.26
N VAL A 390 19.57 -20.69 18.83
CA VAL A 390 19.46 -20.33 20.25
C VAL A 390 18.61 -21.31 21.05
N GLY A 391 18.20 -22.43 20.43
CA GLY A 391 17.46 -23.50 21.09
C GLY A 391 15.94 -23.32 21.10
N ILE A 392 15.37 -22.39 20.33
CA ILE A 392 13.90 -22.22 20.20
C ILE A 392 13.41 -23.07 19.03
N LYS A 393 12.41 -23.92 19.26
CA LYS A 393 11.76 -24.72 18.22
C LYS A 393 10.59 -23.98 17.62
N ILE A 394 10.59 -23.75 16.30
CA ILE A 394 9.50 -23.12 15.57
C ILE A 394 8.78 -24.15 14.71
N ASN A 395 7.48 -24.30 14.91
CA ASN A 395 6.61 -25.15 14.09
C ASN A 395 5.88 -24.28 13.06
N LEU A 396 6.26 -24.42 11.78
CA LEU A 396 5.68 -23.64 10.69
C LEU A 396 4.30 -24.17 10.31
N LYS A 397 3.30 -23.28 10.25
CA LYS A 397 1.91 -23.61 9.86
C LYS A 397 1.43 -22.67 8.77
N ASN A 398 1.40 -23.18 7.53
CA ASN A 398 0.82 -22.46 6.40
C ASN A 398 -0.71 -22.64 6.41
N VAL A 399 -1.45 -21.52 6.35
CA VAL A 399 -2.93 -21.51 6.36
C VAL A 399 -3.47 -20.74 5.16
N ASP A 400 -4.74 -20.94 4.85
CA ASP A 400 -5.45 -20.09 3.88
C ASP A 400 -5.65 -18.68 4.44
N TYR A 401 -5.51 -17.67 3.59
CA TYR A 401 -5.68 -16.26 3.98
C TYR A 401 -7.05 -15.99 4.64
N ASN A 402 -8.11 -16.63 4.16
CA ASN A 402 -9.48 -16.40 4.64
C ASN A 402 -9.73 -16.80 6.10
N VAL A 403 -8.87 -17.65 6.69
CA VAL A 403 -9.01 -18.06 8.11
C VAL A 403 -8.14 -17.24 9.05
N LEU A 404 -7.25 -16.40 8.51
CA LEU A 404 -6.21 -15.69 9.25
C LEU A 404 -6.79 -14.75 10.31
N ASP A 405 -7.80 -13.96 9.94
CA ASP A 405 -8.45 -13.02 10.87
C ASP A 405 -9.11 -13.75 12.05
N GLY A 406 -9.79 -14.87 11.78
CA GLY A 406 -10.41 -15.68 12.80
C GLY A 406 -9.38 -16.25 13.80
N ILE A 407 -8.26 -16.77 13.30
CA ILE A 407 -7.13 -17.24 14.11
C ILE A 407 -6.58 -16.08 14.96
N GLY A 408 -6.40 -14.92 14.36
CA GLY A 408 -5.91 -13.71 15.01
C GLY A 408 -6.79 -13.25 16.17
N VAL A 409 -8.10 -13.16 15.94
CA VAL A 409 -9.09 -12.73 16.93
C VAL A 409 -9.18 -13.74 18.12
N ARG A 410 -9.17 -15.03 17.83
CA ARG A 410 -9.21 -16.06 18.89
C ARG A 410 -7.89 -16.25 19.63
N GLY A 411 -6.77 -15.75 19.07
CA GLY A 411 -5.44 -15.94 19.64
C GLY A 411 -4.94 -17.40 19.53
N GLU A 412 -5.29 -18.09 18.45
CA GLU A 412 -4.91 -19.50 18.20
C GLU A 412 -3.53 -19.60 17.51
N TYR A 413 -2.53 -18.95 18.09
CA TYR A 413 -1.16 -18.90 17.58
C TYR A 413 -0.18 -18.63 18.73
N ASP A 414 1.11 -18.82 18.51
CA ASP A 414 2.17 -18.21 19.31
C ASP A 414 2.77 -17.02 18.52
N LEU A 415 2.98 -17.22 17.21
CA LEU A 415 3.35 -16.16 16.26
C LEU A 415 2.38 -16.19 15.07
N LEU A 416 1.91 -15.01 14.63
CA LEU A 416 1.04 -14.86 13.46
C LEU A 416 1.56 -13.72 12.58
N ILE A 417 2.16 -14.06 11.43
CA ILE A 417 2.75 -13.06 10.52
C ILE A 417 1.72 -12.54 9.52
N SER A 418 1.82 -11.26 9.24
CA SER A 418 1.01 -10.58 8.21
C SER A 418 1.79 -9.42 7.60
N ASN A 419 1.44 -9.09 6.35
CA ASN A 419 1.87 -7.85 5.70
C ASN A 419 0.69 -6.87 5.76
N ILE A 420 0.82 -5.80 6.52
CA ILE A 420 -0.27 -4.94 6.97
C ILE A 420 -0.04 -3.50 6.51
N LEU A 421 -1.13 -2.79 6.20
CA LEU A 421 -1.13 -1.33 6.07
C LEU A 421 -1.10 -0.71 7.46
N THR A 422 -0.10 0.12 7.73
CA THR A 422 0.04 0.81 9.02
C THR A 422 -0.74 2.12 9.06
N GLU A 423 -1.14 2.61 7.89
CA GLU A 423 -1.78 3.90 7.76
C GLU A 423 -2.64 3.94 6.49
N GLN A 424 -3.86 4.45 6.59
CA GLN A 424 -4.81 4.52 5.46
C GLN A 424 -5.47 5.90 5.32
N ALA A 425 -5.34 6.74 6.35
CA ALA A 425 -6.09 7.99 6.49
C ALA A 425 -5.21 9.20 6.81
N GLY A 426 -3.91 9.14 6.51
CA GLY A 426 -2.96 10.16 6.94
C GLY A 426 -2.64 10.12 8.44
N ASP A 427 -3.03 9.03 9.14
CA ASP A 427 -2.80 8.85 10.58
C ASP A 427 -2.91 7.35 10.94
N PRO A 428 -1.96 6.78 11.70
CA PRO A 428 -1.94 5.37 12.03
C PRO A 428 -2.81 4.97 13.25
N GLU A 429 -3.70 5.82 13.75
CA GLU A 429 -4.53 5.55 14.94
C GLU A 429 -5.20 4.19 14.90
N VAL A 430 -5.79 3.82 13.75
CA VAL A 430 -6.45 2.53 13.58
C VAL A 430 -5.47 1.38 13.77
N PHE A 431 -4.30 1.47 13.17
CA PHE A 431 -3.26 0.44 13.24
C PHE A 431 -2.72 0.30 14.66
N VAL A 432 -2.31 1.42 15.29
CA VAL A 432 -1.72 1.37 16.63
C VAL A 432 -2.73 0.86 17.66
N ASN A 433 -4.02 1.14 17.52
CA ASN A 433 -5.04 0.65 18.43
C ASN A 433 -5.42 -0.82 18.17
N GLN A 434 -5.40 -1.25 16.91
CA GLN A 434 -5.94 -2.55 16.49
C GLN A 434 -5.31 -3.74 17.23
N TYR A 435 -3.98 -3.71 17.47
CA TYR A 435 -3.27 -4.87 17.99
C TYR A 435 -2.75 -4.70 19.42
N TRP A 436 -2.65 -3.49 19.94
CA TRP A 436 -2.00 -3.23 21.23
C TRP A 436 -2.90 -2.56 22.26
N LYS A 437 -3.96 -1.85 21.87
CA LYS A 437 -4.96 -1.41 22.86
C LYS A 437 -5.59 -2.61 23.53
N THR A 438 -5.70 -2.59 24.86
CA THR A 438 -6.24 -3.69 25.65
C THR A 438 -7.64 -4.08 25.18
N ASN A 439 -7.88 -5.37 25.03
CA ASN A 439 -9.19 -5.91 24.70
C ASN A 439 -9.99 -6.15 26.00
N VAL A 440 -10.78 -5.17 26.40
CA VAL A 440 -11.69 -5.29 27.54
C VAL A 440 -13.05 -5.79 27.04
N ASP A 441 -13.48 -6.97 27.52
CA ASP A 441 -14.81 -7.54 27.22
C ASP A 441 -15.19 -7.56 25.72
N GLY A 442 -14.21 -7.79 24.85
CA GLY A 442 -14.41 -7.83 23.40
C GLY A 442 -14.43 -6.46 22.71
N SER A 443 -14.09 -5.38 23.41
CA SER A 443 -14.04 -4.02 22.83
C SER A 443 -12.98 -3.85 21.74
N ASN A 444 -11.91 -4.66 21.76
CA ASN A 444 -10.86 -4.70 20.74
C ASN A 444 -10.55 -6.14 20.34
N PRO A 445 -11.42 -6.81 19.56
CA PRO A 445 -11.26 -8.23 19.23
C PRO A 445 -10.01 -8.53 18.40
N GLN A 446 -9.46 -7.53 17.69
CA GLN A 446 -8.23 -7.71 16.90
C GLN A 446 -6.99 -7.91 17.78
N ASN A 447 -6.99 -7.42 19.02
CA ASN A 447 -5.98 -7.79 20.02
C ASN A 447 -6.28 -9.17 20.61
N GLY A 448 -6.17 -10.20 19.80
CA GLY A 448 -6.24 -11.61 20.26
C GLY A 448 -4.95 -12.08 20.92
N SER A 449 -3.89 -11.26 20.95
CA SER A 449 -2.59 -11.58 21.56
C SER A 449 -2.62 -11.60 23.10
N GLY A 450 -3.59 -10.91 23.71
CA GLY A 450 -3.67 -10.72 25.16
C GLY A 450 -2.72 -9.65 25.69
N TYR A 451 -2.11 -8.83 24.82
CA TYR A 451 -1.30 -7.69 25.25
C TYR A 451 -2.17 -6.67 25.99
N SER A 452 -1.63 -6.13 27.08
CA SER A 452 -2.28 -5.11 27.89
C SER A 452 -1.21 -4.26 28.56
N ASN A 453 -1.34 -2.94 28.42
CA ASN A 453 -0.47 -1.97 29.10
C ASN A 453 -1.28 -0.71 29.43
N PRO A 454 -1.49 -0.39 30.73
CA PRO A 454 -2.32 0.75 31.15
C PRO A 454 -1.82 2.12 30.64
N GLU A 455 -0.50 2.30 30.49
CA GLU A 455 0.08 3.53 29.95
C GLU A 455 -0.23 3.66 28.46
N TYR A 456 -0.12 2.56 27.71
CA TYR A 456 -0.53 2.50 26.31
C TYR A 456 -2.00 2.85 26.13
N ASP A 457 -2.88 2.25 26.95
CA ASP A 457 -4.33 2.49 26.89
C ASP A 457 -4.66 3.97 27.17
N ALA A 458 -4.01 4.58 28.17
CA ALA A 458 -4.19 6.00 28.45
C ALA A 458 -3.76 6.89 27.28
N LEU A 459 -2.65 6.57 26.61
CA LEU A 459 -2.21 7.29 25.40
C LEU A 459 -3.17 7.07 24.23
N SER A 460 -3.72 5.86 24.06
CA SER A 460 -4.74 5.57 23.07
C SER A 460 -6.02 6.39 23.28
N ASP A 461 -6.47 6.52 24.53
CA ASP A 461 -7.64 7.35 24.87
C ASP A 461 -7.36 8.85 24.67
N GLN A 462 -6.15 9.30 24.97
CA GLN A 462 -5.72 10.67 24.67
C GLN A 462 -5.68 10.92 23.16
N LEU A 463 -5.15 9.97 22.37
CA LEU A 463 -5.06 10.08 20.91
C LEU A 463 -6.45 10.23 20.27
N ALA A 464 -7.43 9.48 20.75
CA ALA A 464 -8.81 9.52 20.23
C ALA A 464 -9.49 10.89 20.38
N SER A 465 -9.03 11.73 21.31
CA SER A 465 -9.56 13.06 21.59
C SER A 465 -8.67 14.23 21.16
N GLU A 466 -7.45 13.96 20.68
CA GLU A 466 -6.50 14.98 20.24
C GLU A 466 -6.70 15.33 18.76
N PHE A 467 -6.84 16.62 18.46
CA PHE A 467 -7.05 17.15 17.11
C PHE A 467 -5.84 17.90 16.55
N ASP A 468 -4.85 18.19 17.37
CA ASP A 468 -3.60 18.82 16.94
C ASP A 468 -2.67 17.75 16.32
N PRO A 469 -2.30 17.84 15.02
CA PRO A 469 -1.48 16.81 14.37
C PRO A 469 -0.11 16.61 15.02
N ALA A 470 0.52 17.67 15.53
CA ALA A 470 1.83 17.55 16.17
C ALA A 470 1.72 16.80 17.50
N LYS A 471 0.68 17.08 18.29
CA LYS A 471 0.45 16.36 19.55
C LYS A 471 0.06 14.90 19.30
N ARG A 472 -0.75 14.63 18.27
CA ARG A 472 -1.07 13.25 17.86
C ARG A 472 0.22 12.47 17.53
N ARG A 473 1.10 13.08 16.74
CA ARG A 473 2.41 12.51 16.40
C ARG A 473 3.22 12.16 17.65
N ASP A 474 3.32 13.08 18.62
CA ASP A 474 4.05 12.86 19.86
C ASP A 474 3.45 11.73 20.72
N ILE A 475 2.12 11.60 20.73
CA ILE A 475 1.42 10.50 21.42
C ILE A 475 1.77 9.17 20.76
N ILE A 476 1.69 9.08 19.44
CA ILE A 476 1.96 7.86 18.67
C ILE A 476 3.42 7.42 18.85
N ILE A 477 4.39 8.34 18.83
CA ILE A 477 5.80 8.03 19.11
C ILE A 477 5.98 7.42 20.52
N LYS A 478 5.26 7.93 21.52
CA LYS A 478 5.29 7.35 22.88
C LYS A 478 4.67 5.96 22.90
N MET A 479 3.55 5.76 22.22
CA MET A 479 2.90 4.45 22.10
C MET A 479 3.84 3.43 21.44
N GLU A 480 4.50 3.83 20.37
CA GLU A 480 5.48 3.01 19.67
C GLU A 480 6.65 2.59 20.58
N LYS A 481 7.16 3.54 21.36
CA LYS A 481 8.22 3.27 22.33
C LYS A 481 7.81 2.25 23.39
N ILE A 482 6.58 2.29 23.88
CA ILE A 482 6.06 1.30 24.84
C ILE A 482 6.04 -0.10 24.20
N VAL A 483 5.55 -0.23 22.95
CA VAL A 483 5.52 -1.51 22.25
C VAL A 483 6.93 -2.08 22.05
N GLN A 484 7.89 -1.22 21.70
CA GLN A 484 9.31 -1.58 21.62
C GLN A 484 9.87 -2.05 22.97
N ASP A 485 9.71 -1.22 24.01
CA ASP A 485 10.24 -1.51 25.33
C ASP A 485 9.65 -2.79 25.91
N ASP A 486 8.38 -3.09 25.63
CA ASP A 486 7.70 -4.33 26.03
C ASP A 486 8.03 -5.54 25.16
N ALA A 487 8.77 -5.36 24.07
CA ALA A 487 9.00 -6.40 23.07
C ALA A 487 7.67 -7.05 22.63
N ALA A 488 6.62 -6.23 22.42
CA ALA A 488 5.26 -6.72 22.26
C ALA A 488 4.92 -7.11 20.81
N THR A 489 5.84 -6.92 19.86
CA THR A 489 5.68 -7.29 18.45
C THR A 489 7.02 -7.59 17.80
N LEU A 490 7.00 -8.37 16.73
CA LEU A 490 8.16 -8.64 15.88
C LEU A 490 7.90 -8.00 14.51
N ILE A 491 8.63 -6.92 14.20
CA ILE A 491 8.64 -6.33 12.87
C ILE A 491 9.78 -6.95 12.08
N PHE A 492 9.47 -7.63 10.99
CA PHE A 492 10.46 -8.24 10.10
C PHE A 492 11.09 -7.25 9.15
N GLY A 493 10.28 -6.34 8.61
CA GLY A 493 10.76 -5.34 7.67
C GLY A 493 9.63 -4.57 6.99
N TYR A 494 10.05 -3.55 6.22
CA TYR A 494 9.15 -2.63 5.52
C TYR A 494 9.34 -2.81 4.02
N PRO A 495 8.31 -3.23 3.27
CA PRO A 495 8.40 -3.40 1.82
C PRO A 495 8.67 -2.06 1.15
N GLN A 496 9.54 -2.07 0.15
CA GLN A 496 9.74 -0.92 -0.73
C GLN A 496 8.87 -1.07 -1.97
N THR A 497 8.30 0.04 -2.42
CA THR A 497 7.63 0.15 -3.70
C THR A 497 8.51 0.95 -4.65
N ASN A 498 8.41 0.69 -5.96
CA ASN A 498 9.23 1.39 -6.94
C ASN A 498 8.48 1.69 -8.24
N MET A 499 8.98 2.70 -8.94
CA MET A 499 8.61 3.06 -10.28
C MET A 499 9.88 3.32 -11.08
N VAL A 500 10.04 2.66 -12.21
CA VAL A 500 11.17 2.86 -13.10
C VAL A 500 10.68 3.52 -14.38
N SER A 501 11.33 4.60 -14.80
CA SER A 501 11.01 5.31 -16.04
C SER A 501 12.22 5.41 -16.96
N ASN A 502 11.99 5.45 -18.27
CA ASN A 502 13.00 5.84 -19.22
C ASN A 502 13.18 7.37 -19.22
N LYS A 503 14.25 7.87 -19.86
CA LYS A 503 14.57 9.31 -19.90
C LYS A 503 13.67 10.14 -20.82
N SER A 504 12.69 9.54 -21.50
CA SER A 504 11.69 10.30 -22.29
C SER A 504 10.67 11.01 -21.39
N VAL A 505 10.62 10.66 -20.10
CA VAL A 505 9.74 11.27 -19.10
C VAL A 505 10.52 11.76 -17.89
N GLN A 506 9.99 12.79 -17.23
CA GLN A 506 10.53 13.39 -16.00
C GLN A 506 9.48 13.33 -14.90
N ASN A 507 9.94 13.41 -13.65
CA ASN A 507 9.11 13.47 -12.44
C ASN A 507 8.19 12.24 -12.24
N ALA A 508 8.56 11.07 -12.77
CA ALA A 508 7.89 9.82 -12.50
C ALA A 508 8.32 9.34 -11.09
N ASN A 509 7.59 9.74 -10.06
CA ASN A 509 7.87 9.44 -8.67
C ASN A 509 6.78 8.53 -8.10
N ILE A 510 7.20 7.54 -7.30
CA ILE A 510 6.30 6.69 -6.53
C ILE A 510 6.05 7.31 -5.13
N TYR A 511 4.86 7.12 -4.59
CA TYR A 511 4.44 7.57 -3.26
C TYR A 511 4.29 6.39 -2.30
N PRO A 512 4.39 6.60 -0.99
CA PRO A 512 4.27 5.52 -0.01
C PRO A 512 2.93 4.79 -0.04
N CYS A 513 1.84 5.52 -0.30
CA CYS A 513 0.47 4.99 -0.32
C CYS A 513 0.08 4.25 -1.60
N ASP A 514 0.90 4.28 -2.64
CA ASP A 514 0.62 3.56 -3.90
C ASP A 514 -0.68 4.02 -4.61
N TYR A 515 -1.18 5.24 -4.28
CA TYR A 515 -2.40 5.81 -4.88
C TYR A 515 -2.12 6.61 -6.15
N TYR A 516 -0.90 7.17 -6.31
CA TYR A 516 -0.57 8.15 -7.32
C TYR A 516 0.50 7.60 -8.28
N TRP A 517 0.06 6.93 -9.36
CA TRP A 517 0.99 6.44 -10.39
C TRP A 517 1.10 7.41 -11.56
N VAL A 518 -0.02 8.01 -11.97
CA VAL A 518 -0.06 9.02 -13.02
C VAL A 518 -0.55 10.33 -12.43
N THR A 519 0.33 11.33 -12.44
CA THR A 519 0.04 12.66 -11.91
C THR A 519 0.29 13.72 -12.98
N LYS A 520 -0.27 14.91 -12.78
CA LYS A 520 0.00 16.10 -13.63
C LYS A 520 1.48 16.50 -13.69
N ASP A 521 2.29 16.02 -12.74
CA ASP A 521 3.70 16.42 -12.60
C ASP A 521 4.64 15.58 -13.47
N ILE A 522 4.17 14.44 -14.00
CA ILE A 522 4.92 13.64 -14.97
C ILE A 522 4.89 14.36 -16.31
N THR A 523 6.07 14.75 -16.78
CA THR A 523 6.22 15.56 -18.00
C THR A 523 7.09 14.87 -19.04
N PRO A 524 6.90 15.15 -20.35
CA PRO A 524 7.87 14.73 -21.35
C PRO A 524 9.23 15.37 -21.09
N ALA A 525 10.32 14.65 -21.39
CA ALA A 525 11.65 15.23 -21.40
C ALA A 525 11.73 16.36 -22.44
N LYS A 526 12.48 17.42 -22.11
CA LYS A 526 12.69 18.56 -22.99
C LYS A 526 13.59 18.21 -24.16
#